data_a99e658c2da9e2024f0dd643facb8725
#
_entry.id   a99e658c2da9e2024f0dd643facb8725
#
_cell.length_a   1.000
_cell.length_b   1.000
_cell.length_c   1.000
_cell.angle_alpha   90.00
_cell.angle_beta   90.00
_cell.angle_gamma   90.00
#
_symmetry.space_group_name_H-M   'P 1'
#
loop_
_entity.id
_entity.type
_entity.pdbx_description
1 polymer ?
#
loop_
_entity_poly.entity_id
_entity_poly.type
_entity_poly.pdbx_seq_one_letter_code
_entity_poly.pdbx_strand_id
1 'polypeptide(L)'
;MLQIIDNTLMALKEPMPSKEELQSFCELLFTIGVDVIELPTIMYRHIEQLPQGRYILNVEYEEEINANPGFYRYVCHQPSCAKNIIHELQLNDIREIIKLRSFENCTELRIKGLDDLICHPYERYMGEWQSHLPDTTINFCPENTFGCATALAFQWGVDYGGNITASFAGCINNAATEELIMALRLAIRHKPNRDLTVLPRLTALYEKFFSMSIPNRKPIIGKNIFKVEAGVHVDGIHKNPATYEAYTPTCVGAKAELVIGKHSGTRAVKWKLEELKLPVTTDYVIDQILHQVRLICTKNRKSLCDEEFILLATEVMRCEGSQIYC
;
A
#
# COMPACT_ATOMS: atom_id res chain seq x y z
N MET A 1 22.34 5.33 -2.79
CA MET A 1 21.12 5.56 -3.59
C MET A 1 19.99 4.78 -2.93
N LEU A 2 18.85 5.41 -2.68
CA LEU A 2 17.69 4.78 -2.03
C LEU A 2 17.18 3.58 -2.85
N GLN A 3 17.08 2.41 -2.21
CA GLN A 3 16.52 1.19 -2.79
C GLN A 3 15.38 0.67 -1.90
N ILE A 4 14.31 0.23 -2.55
CA ILE A 4 13.16 -0.40 -1.90
C ILE A 4 13.24 -1.90 -2.14
N ILE A 5 13.34 -2.66 -1.06
CA ILE A 5 13.36 -4.11 -1.04
C ILE A 5 11.97 -4.57 -0.58
N ASP A 6 11.33 -5.42 -1.38
CA ASP A 6 10.05 -6.01 -0.99
C ASP A 6 10.25 -7.45 -0.53
N ASN A 7 9.80 -7.76 0.68
CA ASN A 7 9.91 -9.08 1.29
C ASN A 7 8.55 -9.78 1.48
N THR A 8 7.52 -9.38 0.73
CA THR A 8 6.16 -9.95 0.80
C THR A 8 6.15 -11.47 0.66
N LEU A 9 6.97 -12.00 -0.26
CA LEU A 9 7.03 -13.43 -0.54
C LEU A 9 7.54 -14.26 0.64
N MET A 10 8.22 -13.65 1.61
CA MET A 10 8.63 -14.31 2.86
C MET A 10 7.46 -14.74 3.74
N ALA A 11 6.29 -14.12 3.58
CA ALA A 11 5.08 -14.43 4.36
C ALA A 11 4.21 -15.53 3.75
N LEU A 12 4.46 -15.94 2.51
CA LEU A 12 3.65 -16.95 1.83
C LEU A 12 3.88 -18.33 2.44
N LYS A 13 2.77 -19.05 2.60
CA LYS A 13 2.72 -20.42 3.14
C LYS A 13 2.01 -21.34 2.15
N GLU A 14 2.14 -22.65 2.35
CA GLU A 14 1.37 -23.63 1.61
C GLU A 14 -0.17 -23.45 1.82
N PRO A 15 -1.00 -23.66 0.78
CA PRO A 15 -0.62 -24.05 -0.57
C PRO A 15 -0.04 -22.89 -1.39
N MET A 16 1.04 -23.16 -2.13
CA MET A 16 1.68 -22.14 -2.97
C MET A 16 0.78 -21.72 -4.15
N PRO A 17 0.76 -20.41 -4.51
CA PRO A 17 0.14 -19.95 -5.75
C PRO A 17 0.80 -20.56 -7.00
N SER A 18 0.17 -20.46 -8.17
CA SER A 18 0.78 -20.95 -9.40
C SER A 18 2.06 -20.19 -9.76
N LYS A 19 2.94 -20.84 -10.52
CA LYS A 19 4.21 -20.24 -10.98
C LYS A 19 3.98 -18.94 -11.75
N GLU A 20 3.01 -18.95 -12.65
CA GLU A 20 2.64 -17.83 -13.50
C GLU A 20 2.11 -16.65 -12.67
N GLU A 21 1.34 -16.93 -11.62
CA GLU A 21 0.84 -15.91 -10.71
C GLU A 21 1.96 -15.28 -9.88
N LEU A 22 2.88 -16.10 -9.37
CA LEU A 22 4.06 -15.61 -8.64
C LEU A 22 5.00 -14.79 -9.54
N GLN A 23 5.24 -15.25 -10.77
CA GLN A 23 6.00 -14.49 -11.77
C GLN A 23 5.33 -13.15 -12.05
N SER A 24 4.00 -13.15 -12.29
CA SER A 24 3.23 -11.90 -12.50
C SER A 24 3.29 -10.99 -11.29
N PHE A 25 3.23 -11.51 -10.07
CA PHE A 25 3.36 -10.71 -8.84
C PHE A 25 4.72 -10.01 -8.75
N CYS A 26 5.82 -10.74 -9.04
CA CYS A 26 7.17 -10.18 -9.07
C CYS A 26 7.29 -9.07 -10.15
N GLU A 27 6.78 -9.30 -11.36
CA GLU A 27 6.80 -8.32 -12.44
C GLU A 27 6.05 -7.03 -12.06
N LEU A 28 4.88 -7.17 -11.41
CA LEU A 28 4.08 -6.04 -10.95
C LEU A 28 4.80 -5.26 -9.84
N LEU A 29 5.47 -5.93 -8.89
CA LEU A 29 6.29 -5.27 -7.88
C LEU A 29 7.41 -4.43 -8.52
N PHE A 30 8.13 -4.97 -9.50
CA PHE A 30 9.13 -4.19 -10.23
C PHE A 30 8.52 -3.03 -11.01
N THR A 31 7.34 -3.23 -11.59
CA THR A 31 6.62 -2.20 -12.35
C THR A 31 6.28 -1.00 -11.48
N ILE A 32 5.80 -1.20 -10.26
CA ILE A 32 5.49 -0.11 -9.33
C ILE A 32 6.73 0.59 -8.77
N GLY A 33 7.92 0.00 -8.90
CA GLY A 33 9.17 0.64 -8.53
C GLY A 33 9.95 -0.01 -7.39
N VAL A 34 9.62 -1.24 -7.00
CA VAL A 34 10.49 -2.08 -6.16
C VAL A 34 11.83 -2.29 -6.88
N ASP A 35 12.93 -2.25 -6.16
CA ASP A 35 14.29 -2.45 -6.70
C ASP A 35 14.76 -3.88 -6.59
N VAL A 36 14.37 -4.53 -5.50
CA VAL A 36 14.83 -5.88 -5.14
C VAL A 36 13.66 -6.62 -4.48
N ILE A 37 13.48 -7.89 -4.83
CA ILE A 37 12.50 -8.77 -4.19
C ILE A 37 13.26 -9.80 -3.37
N GLU A 38 12.82 -10.01 -2.12
CA GLU A 38 13.34 -11.04 -1.24
C GLU A 38 12.38 -12.22 -1.19
N LEU A 39 12.94 -13.43 -1.31
CA LEU A 39 12.17 -14.67 -1.29
C LEU A 39 12.95 -15.82 -0.63
N PRO A 40 12.27 -16.79 0.00
CA PRO A 40 12.90 -17.96 0.56
C PRO A 40 13.25 -19.00 -0.53
N THR A 41 14.20 -19.89 -0.22
CA THR A 41 14.65 -20.95 -1.14
C THR A 41 13.50 -21.82 -1.66
N ILE A 42 12.50 -22.13 -0.82
CA ILE A 42 11.33 -22.91 -1.21
C ILE A 42 10.53 -22.21 -2.33
N MET A 43 10.35 -20.91 -2.24
CA MET A 43 9.66 -20.10 -3.25
C MET A 43 10.45 -20.04 -4.56
N TYR A 44 11.76 -19.85 -4.46
CA TYR A 44 12.64 -19.86 -5.64
C TYR A 44 12.54 -21.16 -6.42
N ARG A 45 12.61 -22.31 -5.73
CA ARG A 45 12.45 -23.62 -6.35
C ARG A 45 11.07 -23.83 -6.98
N HIS A 46 10.03 -23.27 -6.37
CA HIS A 46 8.66 -23.39 -6.88
C HIS A 46 8.43 -22.53 -8.15
N ILE A 47 8.98 -21.32 -8.20
CA ILE A 47 8.85 -20.42 -9.37
C ILE A 47 9.64 -20.93 -10.57
N GLU A 48 10.76 -21.65 -10.35
CA GLU A 48 11.70 -22.19 -11.34
C GLU A 48 12.42 -21.10 -12.16
N GLN A 49 11.69 -20.18 -12.79
CA GLN A 49 12.24 -19.10 -13.59
C GLN A 49 11.76 -17.74 -13.06
N LEU A 50 12.66 -16.99 -12.44
CA LEU A 50 12.38 -15.65 -11.96
C LEU A 50 12.29 -14.64 -13.12
N PRO A 51 11.33 -13.70 -13.09
CA PRO A 51 11.33 -12.56 -13.99
C PRO A 51 12.62 -11.74 -13.90
N GLN A 52 12.91 -10.96 -14.93
CA GLN A 52 14.09 -10.09 -14.95
C GLN A 52 14.05 -9.09 -13.79
N GLY A 53 15.06 -9.09 -12.94
CA GLY A 53 15.15 -8.22 -11.78
C GLY A 53 16.27 -8.59 -10.84
N ARG A 54 16.34 -7.90 -9.70
CA ARG A 54 17.30 -8.22 -8.63
C ARG A 54 16.57 -8.92 -7.50
N TYR A 55 17.20 -9.97 -6.99
CA TYR A 55 16.60 -10.79 -5.95
C TYR A 55 17.55 -11.02 -4.80
N ILE A 56 17.02 -11.06 -3.59
CA ILE A 56 17.66 -11.54 -2.38
C ILE A 56 17.12 -12.94 -2.10
N LEU A 57 18.03 -13.91 -1.95
CA LEU A 57 17.67 -15.26 -1.54
C LEU A 57 17.87 -15.39 -0.03
N ASN A 58 16.79 -15.76 0.65
CA ASN A 58 16.82 -16.06 2.08
C ASN A 58 17.07 -17.56 2.26
N VAL A 59 18.17 -17.89 2.94
CA VAL A 59 18.66 -19.26 3.12
C VAL A 59 18.87 -19.58 4.59
N GLU A 60 18.79 -20.85 4.93
CA GLU A 60 19.04 -21.32 6.30
C GLU A 60 20.56 -21.49 6.55
N TYR A 61 21.26 -22.04 5.56
CA TYR A 61 22.69 -22.41 5.67
C TYR A 61 23.52 -21.86 4.51
N GLU A 62 24.83 -21.69 4.75
CA GLU A 62 25.79 -21.19 3.75
C GLU A 62 25.91 -22.11 2.53
N GLU A 63 25.73 -23.42 2.69
CA GLU A 63 25.74 -24.37 1.58
C GLU A 63 24.67 -24.07 0.53
N GLU A 64 23.53 -23.53 0.93
CA GLU A 64 22.48 -23.14 0.00
C GLU A 64 22.88 -21.93 -0.87
N ILE A 65 23.75 -21.04 -0.37
CA ILE A 65 24.34 -19.93 -1.16
C ILE A 65 25.15 -20.52 -2.33
N ASN A 66 26.04 -21.49 -2.01
CA ASN A 66 26.87 -22.13 -2.98
C ASN A 66 26.06 -22.94 -4.02
N ALA A 67 24.96 -23.53 -3.59
CA ALA A 67 24.05 -24.28 -4.47
C ALA A 67 23.18 -23.39 -5.38
N ASN A 68 23.01 -22.12 -5.02
CA ASN A 68 22.16 -21.15 -5.75
C ASN A 68 22.93 -19.85 -6.03
N PRO A 69 23.95 -19.86 -6.86
CA PRO A 69 24.74 -18.68 -7.15
C PRO A 69 23.99 -17.67 -8.03
N GLY A 70 24.40 -16.41 -8.01
CA GLY A 70 23.92 -15.40 -8.93
C GLY A 70 22.83 -14.47 -8.41
N PHE A 71 22.41 -14.62 -7.18
CA PHE A 71 21.54 -13.64 -6.52
C PHE A 71 22.27 -12.33 -6.23
N TYR A 72 21.51 -11.24 -6.19
CA TYR A 72 22.06 -9.92 -5.88
C TYR A 72 22.66 -9.86 -4.49
N ARG A 73 21.95 -10.45 -3.50
CA ARG A 73 22.36 -10.60 -2.10
C ARG A 73 21.74 -11.86 -1.52
N TYR A 74 22.23 -12.23 -0.34
CA TYR A 74 21.70 -13.33 0.46
C TYR A 74 21.43 -12.86 1.89
N VAL A 75 20.40 -13.41 2.50
CA VAL A 75 20.19 -13.38 3.96
C VAL A 75 20.38 -14.80 4.46
N CYS A 76 21.32 -15.02 5.39
CA CYS A 76 21.59 -16.34 5.95
C CYS A 76 21.27 -16.33 7.44
N HIS A 77 20.44 -17.29 7.89
CA HIS A 77 20.04 -17.37 9.28
C HIS A 77 21.14 -17.92 10.20
N GLN A 78 22.05 -18.71 9.67
CA GLN A 78 23.24 -19.17 10.39
C GLN A 78 24.44 -18.25 10.10
N PRO A 79 25.42 -18.17 11.06
CA PRO A 79 26.63 -17.41 10.84
C PRO A 79 27.35 -17.85 9.55
N SER A 80 27.66 -16.89 8.69
CA SER A 80 28.29 -17.15 7.41
C SER A 80 29.34 -16.09 7.11
N CYS A 81 30.43 -16.52 6.44
CA CYS A 81 31.50 -15.66 5.94
C CYS A 81 31.39 -15.45 4.43
N ALA A 82 30.31 -15.90 3.78
CA ALA A 82 30.11 -15.75 2.35
C ALA A 82 30.03 -14.26 1.95
N LYS A 83 30.43 -13.98 0.72
CA LYS A 83 30.30 -12.63 0.15
C LYS A 83 28.85 -12.32 -0.19
N ASN A 84 28.51 -11.02 -0.22
CA ASN A 84 27.19 -10.53 -0.59
C ASN A 84 26.06 -10.92 0.39
N ILE A 85 26.39 -11.09 1.68
CA ILE A 85 25.40 -11.31 2.74
C ILE A 85 24.92 -9.98 3.30
N ILE A 86 23.61 -9.90 3.54
CA ILE A 86 22.99 -8.90 4.40
C ILE A 86 22.93 -9.49 5.80
N HIS A 87 23.65 -8.90 6.73
CA HIS A 87 23.52 -9.25 8.15
C HIS A 87 22.24 -8.64 8.72
N GLU A 88 21.54 -9.36 9.57
CA GLU A 88 20.33 -8.86 10.21
C GLU A 88 20.54 -8.65 11.70
N LEU A 89 20.06 -7.53 12.21
CA LEU A 89 20.05 -7.21 13.63
C LEU A 89 18.65 -6.80 14.05
N GLN A 90 18.02 -7.59 14.94
CA GLN A 90 16.78 -7.21 15.57
C GLN A 90 17.06 -6.28 16.75
N LEU A 91 16.48 -5.09 16.72
CA LEU A 91 16.47 -4.13 17.82
C LEU A 91 15.03 -3.89 18.27
N ASN A 92 14.71 -4.31 19.48
CA ASN A 92 13.35 -4.17 20.02
C ASN A 92 13.17 -2.84 20.77
N ASP A 93 14.26 -2.18 21.12
CA ASP A 93 14.26 -0.96 21.93
C ASP A 93 15.43 -0.08 21.49
N ILE A 94 15.23 1.25 21.50
CA ILE A 94 16.25 2.22 21.13
C ILE A 94 17.55 2.10 21.96
N ARG A 95 17.47 1.62 23.19
CA ARG A 95 18.64 1.40 24.07
C ARG A 95 19.56 0.30 23.58
N GLU A 96 19.08 -0.58 22.71
CA GLU A 96 19.86 -1.65 22.11
C GLU A 96 20.78 -1.20 20.97
N ILE A 97 20.76 0.07 20.58
CA ILE A 97 21.62 0.65 19.53
C ILE A 97 23.09 0.34 19.75
N ILE A 98 23.52 0.20 21.00
CA ILE A 98 24.92 -0.15 21.32
C ILE A 98 25.38 -1.47 20.66
N LYS A 99 24.43 -2.36 20.31
CA LYS A 99 24.71 -3.64 19.62
C LYS A 99 25.27 -3.43 18.20
N LEU A 100 25.04 -2.24 17.59
CA LEU A 100 25.56 -1.90 16.26
C LEU A 100 27.08 -2.00 16.17
N ARG A 101 27.79 -1.73 17.27
CA ARG A 101 29.26 -1.82 17.32
C ARG A 101 29.81 -3.20 16.92
N SER A 102 29.03 -4.25 17.10
CA SER A 102 29.43 -5.61 16.72
C SER A 102 29.44 -5.82 15.19
N PHE A 103 28.93 -4.84 14.42
CA PHE A 103 28.76 -4.91 12.97
C PHE A 103 29.60 -3.91 12.19
N GLU A 104 30.59 -3.27 12.83
CA GLU A 104 31.46 -2.23 12.20
C GLU A 104 32.19 -2.72 10.94
N ASN A 105 32.40 -4.03 10.78
CA ASN A 105 33.08 -4.62 9.62
C ASN A 105 32.13 -5.19 8.56
N CYS A 106 30.80 -4.99 8.71
CA CYS A 106 29.84 -5.49 7.77
C CYS A 106 29.68 -4.53 6.58
N THR A 107 29.55 -5.05 5.37
CA THR A 107 29.30 -4.24 4.17
C THR A 107 27.85 -3.78 4.09
N GLU A 108 26.90 -4.62 4.55
CA GLU A 108 25.49 -4.30 4.59
C GLU A 108 24.84 -4.90 5.85
N LEU A 109 24.11 -4.06 6.59
CA LEU A 109 23.39 -4.44 7.81
C LEU A 109 21.91 -4.07 7.69
N ARG A 110 21.02 -5.05 7.85
CA ARG A 110 19.58 -4.80 8.01
C ARG A 110 19.25 -4.65 9.49
N ILE A 111 18.70 -3.48 9.84
CA ILE A 111 18.18 -3.19 11.16
C ILE A 111 16.68 -3.41 11.12
N LYS A 112 16.20 -4.37 11.91
CA LYS A 112 14.78 -4.71 12.05
C LYS A 112 14.25 -4.23 13.39
N GLY A 113 12.97 -3.90 13.45
CA GLY A 113 12.32 -3.49 14.69
C GLY A 113 12.27 -1.98 14.88
N LEU A 114 12.66 -1.52 16.06
CA LEU A 114 12.68 -0.10 16.44
C LEU A 114 11.36 0.64 16.18
N ASP A 115 10.25 -0.02 16.46
CA ASP A 115 8.92 0.55 16.40
C ASP A 115 8.71 1.68 17.42
N ASP A 116 9.45 1.67 18.54
CA ASP A 116 9.46 2.71 19.56
C ASP A 116 10.23 3.98 19.14
N LEU A 117 10.97 3.94 18.03
CA LEU A 117 11.75 5.09 17.54
C LEU A 117 10.90 6.35 17.34
N ILE A 118 9.61 6.19 16.99
CA ILE A 118 8.67 7.30 16.85
C ILE A 118 8.44 8.05 18.17
N CYS A 119 8.71 7.42 19.30
CA CYS A 119 8.55 8.01 20.64
C CYS A 119 9.81 8.75 21.12
N HIS A 120 10.88 8.77 20.33
CA HIS A 120 12.19 9.29 20.68
C HIS A 120 12.67 10.37 19.69
N PRO A 121 13.69 11.18 20.04
CA PRO A 121 14.31 12.13 19.13
C PRO A 121 14.99 11.39 17.95
N TYR A 122 14.25 11.17 16.88
CA TYR A 122 14.63 10.41 15.69
C TYR A 122 16.01 10.81 15.14
N GLU A 123 16.22 12.11 14.90
CA GLU A 123 17.47 12.65 14.31
C GLU A 123 18.71 12.27 15.11
N ARG A 124 18.60 12.28 16.43
CA ARG A 124 19.72 11.91 17.31
C ARG A 124 20.14 10.47 17.09
N TYR A 125 19.20 9.54 17.11
CA TYR A 125 19.51 8.11 17.03
C TYR A 125 19.94 7.69 15.63
N MET A 126 19.35 8.27 14.59
CA MET A 126 19.78 8.04 13.21
C MET A 126 21.21 8.54 12.97
N GLY A 127 21.57 9.70 13.52
CA GLY A 127 22.92 10.22 13.48
C GLY A 127 23.92 9.31 14.23
N GLU A 128 23.51 8.75 15.37
CA GLU A 128 24.33 7.77 16.11
C GLU A 128 24.58 6.50 15.28
N TRP A 129 23.61 5.98 14.52
CA TRP A 129 23.83 4.82 13.64
C TRP A 129 24.89 5.09 12.60
N GLN A 130 24.82 6.22 11.91
CA GLN A 130 25.81 6.57 10.90
C GLN A 130 27.20 6.76 11.49
N SER A 131 27.30 7.30 12.70
CA SER A 131 28.59 7.48 13.38
C SER A 131 29.23 6.15 13.79
N HIS A 132 28.41 5.14 14.14
CA HIS A 132 28.92 3.80 14.48
C HIS A 132 29.23 2.94 13.26
N LEU A 133 28.57 3.20 12.13
CA LEU A 133 28.63 2.37 10.93
C LEU A 133 28.89 3.22 9.66
N PRO A 134 30.00 4.01 9.58
CA PRO A 134 30.20 4.98 8.52
C PRO A 134 30.37 4.35 7.13
N ASP A 135 30.92 3.13 7.05
CA ASP A 135 31.21 2.42 5.82
C ASP A 135 30.20 1.29 5.51
N THR A 136 29.18 1.11 6.37
CA THR A 136 28.17 0.06 6.23
C THR A 136 26.92 0.61 5.54
N THR A 137 26.44 -0.09 4.51
CA THR A 137 25.13 0.20 3.93
C THR A 137 24.05 -0.27 4.88
N ILE A 138 23.28 0.67 5.42
CA ILE A 138 22.17 0.33 6.31
C ILE A 138 20.89 0.08 5.48
N ASN A 139 20.26 -1.04 5.77
CA ASN A 139 18.94 -1.43 5.29
C ASN A 139 17.97 -1.35 6.47
N PHE A 140 17.05 -0.39 6.45
CA PHE A 140 16.10 -0.21 7.54
C PHE A 140 14.80 -0.96 7.26
N CYS A 141 14.37 -1.77 8.23
CA CYS A 141 13.15 -2.55 8.20
C CYS A 141 12.34 -2.30 9.49
N PRO A 142 11.69 -1.13 9.63
CA PRO A 142 10.94 -0.82 10.84
C PRO A 142 9.73 -1.73 11.01
N GLU A 143 9.49 -2.19 12.23
CA GLU A 143 8.28 -2.90 12.59
C GLU A 143 7.10 -1.94 12.84
N ASN A 144 5.88 -2.44 12.68
CA ASN A 144 4.67 -1.63 12.62
C ASN A 144 3.76 -1.77 13.86
N THR A 145 4.32 -2.08 15.02
CA THR A 145 3.55 -2.25 16.26
C THR A 145 2.75 -1.00 16.63
N PHE A 146 3.32 0.19 16.40
CA PHE A 146 2.63 1.47 16.64
C PHE A 146 1.94 2.05 15.39
N GLY A 147 1.88 1.33 14.28
CA GLY A 147 1.28 1.83 13.03
C GLY A 147 2.10 2.91 12.32
N CYS A 148 3.39 3.08 12.64
CA CYS A 148 4.25 4.14 12.15
C CYS A 148 5.39 3.68 11.24
N ALA A 149 5.48 2.38 10.92
CA ALA A 149 6.60 1.83 10.16
C ALA A 149 6.80 2.52 8.81
N THR A 150 5.72 2.79 8.06
CA THR A 150 5.82 3.49 6.77
C THR A 150 6.36 4.91 6.94
N ALA A 151 5.96 5.63 7.99
CA ALA A 151 6.46 6.98 8.28
C ALA A 151 7.96 6.96 8.62
N LEU A 152 8.40 6.03 9.47
CA LEU A 152 9.82 5.85 9.84
C LEU A 152 10.66 5.46 8.63
N ALA A 153 10.19 4.51 7.80
CA ALA A 153 10.85 4.10 6.57
C ALA A 153 10.97 5.27 5.57
N PHE A 154 9.90 6.05 5.42
CA PHE A 154 9.88 7.24 4.57
C PHE A 154 10.92 8.26 5.05
N GLN A 155 10.91 8.61 6.33
CA GLN A 155 11.83 9.60 6.90
C GLN A 155 13.29 9.14 6.74
N TRP A 156 13.58 7.85 7.01
CA TRP A 156 14.87 7.25 6.75
C TRP A 156 15.33 7.41 5.29
N GLY A 157 14.42 7.11 4.36
CA GLY A 157 14.70 7.22 2.92
C GLY A 157 14.99 8.64 2.47
N VAL A 158 14.31 9.63 3.04
CA VAL A 158 14.49 11.06 2.71
C VAL A 158 15.81 11.59 3.28
N ASP A 159 16.08 11.30 4.55
CA ASP A 159 17.22 11.91 5.25
C ASP A 159 18.56 11.24 4.92
N TYR A 160 18.57 9.92 4.75
CA TYR A 160 19.80 9.14 4.64
C TYR A 160 19.95 8.41 3.31
N GLY A 161 18.87 8.19 2.56
CA GLY A 161 18.93 7.59 1.22
C GLY A 161 19.40 6.14 1.21
N GLY A 162 19.31 5.44 2.34
CA GLY A 162 19.73 4.03 2.48
C GLY A 162 18.68 3.04 1.94
N ASN A 163 19.00 1.75 2.08
CA ASN A 163 18.06 0.70 1.70
C ASN A 163 16.87 0.62 2.69
N ILE A 164 15.69 0.29 2.18
CA ILE A 164 14.48 0.09 2.99
C ILE A 164 13.89 -1.26 2.63
N THR A 165 13.62 -2.08 3.65
CA THR A 165 12.82 -3.29 3.48
C THR A 165 11.39 -3.04 3.92
N ALA A 166 10.45 -3.36 3.03
CA ALA A 166 9.01 -3.20 3.22
C ALA A 166 8.28 -4.42 2.66
N SER A 167 6.99 -4.55 2.92
CA SER A 167 6.15 -5.58 2.30
C SER A 167 4.87 -4.99 1.73
N PHE A 168 4.37 -5.55 0.64
CA PHE A 168 3.10 -5.10 0.06
C PHE A 168 1.99 -5.21 1.11
N ALA A 169 1.19 -4.16 1.23
CA ALA A 169 0.17 -3.98 2.25
C ALA A 169 0.67 -4.01 3.72
N GLY A 170 1.98 -4.11 3.97
CA GLY A 170 2.55 -4.23 5.32
C GLY A 170 2.33 -5.62 5.94
N CYS A 171 2.27 -6.69 5.15
CA CYS A 171 1.80 -8.01 5.57
C CYS A 171 2.69 -8.71 6.62
N ILE A 172 3.96 -8.31 6.74
CA ILE A 172 4.92 -8.89 7.72
C ILE A 172 5.12 -7.95 8.91
N ASN A 173 4.11 -7.14 9.23
CA ASN A 173 4.19 -6.15 10.29
C ASN A 173 5.37 -5.17 10.13
N ASN A 174 5.65 -4.76 8.90
CA ASN A 174 6.64 -3.71 8.57
C ASN A 174 6.01 -2.59 7.73
N ALA A 175 6.82 -1.71 7.14
CA ALA A 175 6.34 -0.64 6.27
C ALA A 175 5.58 -1.20 5.06
N ALA A 176 4.53 -0.50 4.62
CA ALA A 176 3.78 -0.87 3.43
C ALA A 176 4.47 -0.36 2.16
N THR A 177 4.84 -1.27 1.25
CA THR A 177 5.60 -0.97 0.02
C THR A 177 4.89 0.07 -0.84
N GLU A 178 3.59 -0.08 -1.10
CA GLU A 178 2.81 0.82 -1.93
C GLU A 178 2.67 2.23 -1.32
N GLU A 179 2.51 2.30 0.00
CA GLU A 179 2.43 3.57 0.73
C GLU A 179 3.77 4.30 0.70
N LEU A 180 4.87 3.57 0.93
CA LEU A 180 6.23 4.10 0.89
C LEU A 180 6.58 4.64 -0.50
N ILE A 181 6.32 3.87 -1.57
CA ILE A 181 6.55 4.29 -2.96
C ILE A 181 5.80 5.58 -3.27
N MET A 182 4.52 5.67 -2.91
CA MET A 182 3.73 6.87 -3.16
C MET A 182 4.24 8.06 -2.35
N ALA A 183 4.53 7.88 -1.06
CA ALA A 183 5.04 8.95 -0.21
C ALA A 183 6.37 9.53 -0.75
N LEU A 184 7.31 8.66 -1.12
CA LEU A 184 8.60 9.07 -1.71
C LEU A 184 8.42 9.75 -3.07
N ARG A 185 7.47 9.29 -3.90
CA ARG A 185 7.13 9.92 -5.18
C ARG A 185 6.61 11.34 -4.98
N LEU A 186 5.70 11.54 -4.05
CA LEU A 186 5.07 12.84 -3.81
C LEU A 186 6.06 13.84 -3.17
N ALA A 187 6.83 13.41 -2.18
CA ALA A 187 7.69 14.30 -1.41
C ALA A 187 9.00 14.67 -2.14
N ILE A 188 9.67 13.69 -2.73
CA ILE A 188 11.01 13.87 -3.32
C ILE A 188 11.11 13.46 -4.78
N ARG A 189 9.98 13.20 -5.43
CA ARG A 189 9.89 12.74 -6.82
C ARG A 189 10.72 11.47 -7.09
N HIS A 190 10.79 10.57 -6.10
CA HIS A 190 11.49 9.30 -6.30
C HIS A 190 10.74 8.44 -7.32
N LYS A 191 11.44 8.00 -8.37
CA LYS A 191 10.92 7.14 -9.45
C LYS A 191 9.57 7.59 -10.02
N PRO A 192 9.41 8.85 -10.47
CA PRO A 192 8.12 9.41 -10.86
C PRO A 192 7.47 8.70 -12.06
N ASN A 193 8.27 8.05 -12.91
CA ASN A 193 7.82 7.40 -14.15
C ASN A 193 7.44 5.92 -13.98
N ARG A 194 7.48 5.37 -12.76
CA ARG A 194 7.01 4.00 -12.55
C ARG A 194 5.48 3.93 -12.63
N ASP A 195 4.98 2.84 -13.20
CA ASP A 195 3.55 2.68 -13.43
C ASP A 195 2.86 2.11 -12.17
N LEU A 196 2.06 2.94 -11.51
CA LEU A 196 1.24 2.53 -10.37
C LEU A 196 -0.18 2.12 -10.78
N THR A 197 -0.56 2.27 -12.06
CA THR A 197 -1.91 1.87 -12.52
C THR A 197 -2.15 0.37 -12.41
N VAL A 198 -1.08 -0.41 -12.24
CA VAL A 198 -1.12 -1.87 -12.04
C VAL A 198 -1.48 -2.29 -10.60
N LEU A 199 -1.55 -1.36 -9.66
CA LEU A 199 -1.83 -1.67 -8.24
C LEU A 199 -3.12 -2.47 -8.01
N PRO A 200 -4.25 -2.24 -8.72
CA PRO A 200 -5.44 -3.07 -8.54
C PRO A 200 -5.20 -4.55 -8.88
N ARG A 201 -4.41 -4.83 -9.93
CA ARG A 201 -4.05 -6.20 -10.30
C ARG A 201 -3.11 -6.85 -9.26
N LEU A 202 -2.12 -6.10 -8.79
CA LEU A 202 -1.21 -6.54 -7.73
C LEU A 202 -1.98 -6.84 -6.43
N THR A 203 -2.93 -5.97 -6.06
CA THR A 203 -3.80 -6.15 -4.90
C THR A 203 -4.66 -7.41 -5.02
N ALA A 204 -5.24 -7.67 -6.20
CA ALA A 204 -6.04 -8.87 -6.43
C ALA A 204 -5.23 -10.17 -6.28
N LEU A 205 -3.98 -10.20 -6.77
CA LEU A 205 -3.07 -11.33 -6.56
C LEU A 205 -2.73 -11.49 -5.07
N TYR A 206 -2.43 -10.39 -4.39
CA TYR A 206 -2.15 -10.40 -2.97
C TYR A 206 -3.34 -10.95 -2.15
N GLU A 207 -4.56 -10.43 -2.39
CA GLU A 207 -5.78 -10.92 -1.71
C GLU A 207 -6.00 -12.42 -1.93
N LYS A 208 -5.71 -12.90 -3.15
CA LYS A 208 -5.78 -14.33 -3.48
C LYS A 208 -4.72 -15.13 -2.74
N PHE A 209 -3.46 -14.70 -2.75
CA PHE A 209 -2.33 -15.43 -2.14
C PHE A 209 -2.47 -15.58 -0.62
N PHE A 210 -2.96 -14.55 0.03
CA PHE A 210 -3.11 -14.53 1.49
C PHE A 210 -4.53 -14.90 1.96
N SER A 211 -5.46 -15.19 1.03
CA SER A 211 -6.87 -15.50 1.33
C SER A 211 -7.50 -14.46 2.25
N MET A 212 -7.17 -13.18 2.04
CA MET A 212 -7.63 -12.06 2.86
C MET A 212 -7.95 -10.84 2.00
N SER A 213 -8.91 -10.05 2.46
CA SER A 213 -9.27 -8.80 1.78
C SER A 213 -8.52 -7.62 2.37
N ILE A 214 -8.05 -6.73 1.51
CA ILE A 214 -7.47 -5.45 1.90
C ILE A 214 -8.57 -4.57 2.54
N PRO A 215 -8.31 -3.91 3.68
CA PRO A 215 -9.25 -2.97 4.27
C PRO A 215 -9.68 -1.90 3.26
N ASN A 216 -10.98 -1.65 3.16
CA ASN A 216 -11.54 -0.74 2.15
C ASN A 216 -10.95 0.69 2.18
N ARG A 217 -10.40 1.12 3.32
CA ARG A 217 -9.77 2.44 3.51
C ARG A 217 -8.25 2.36 3.65
N LYS A 218 -7.63 1.23 3.32
CA LYS A 218 -6.17 1.12 3.28
C LYS A 218 -5.62 2.19 2.33
N PRO A 219 -4.66 3.02 2.74
CA PRO A 219 -4.07 4.02 1.86
C PRO A 219 -3.60 3.40 0.54
N ILE A 220 -3.69 4.15 -0.53
CA ILE A 220 -3.25 3.82 -1.89
C ILE A 220 -4.06 2.71 -2.58
N ILE A 221 -4.35 1.58 -1.92
CA ILE A 221 -4.91 0.37 -2.52
C ILE A 221 -6.32 0.01 -2.03
N GLY A 222 -6.86 0.73 -1.05
CA GLY A 222 -8.20 0.49 -0.53
C GLY A 222 -9.29 0.88 -1.53
N LYS A 223 -10.32 0.05 -1.66
CA LYS A 223 -11.42 0.22 -2.65
C LYS A 223 -12.28 1.48 -2.42
N ASN A 224 -12.25 2.07 -1.22
CA ASN A 224 -13.13 3.20 -0.85
C ASN A 224 -12.36 4.52 -0.61
N ILE A 225 -11.07 4.59 -0.92
CA ILE A 225 -10.26 5.78 -0.62
C ILE A 225 -10.62 6.99 -1.49
N PHE A 226 -11.20 6.75 -2.69
CA PHE A 226 -11.65 7.79 -3.61
C PHE A 226 -13.19 7.87 -3.69
N LYS A 227 -13.89 7.29 -2.71
CA LYS A 227 -15.35 7.44 -2.62
C LYS A 227 -15.70 8.72 -1.88
N VAL A 228 -16.51 9.56 -2.49
CA VAL A 228 -16.92 10.87 -1.97
C VAL A 228 -18.44 10.89 -1.82
N GLU A 229 -18.94 11.17 -0.61
CA GLU A 229 -20.37 11.23 -0.32
C GLU A 229 -20.92 12.67 -0.34
N ALA A 230 -20.12 13.64 0.07
CA ALA A 230 -20.56 15.01 0.23
C ALA A 230 -20.51 15.80 -1.07
N GLY A 231 -21.64 16.36 -1.50
CA GLY A 231 -21.75 17.14 -2.73
C GLY A 231 -20.83 18.38 -2.78
N VAL A 232 -20.48 18.97 -1.62
CA VAL A 232 -19.50 20.08 -1.54
C VAL A 232 -18.11 19.61 -1.96
N HIS A 233 -17.69 18.42 -1.54
CA HIS A 233 -16.39 17.84 -1.93
C HIS A 233 -16.38 17.49 -3.42
N VAL A 234 -17.48 16.92 -3.94
CA VAL A 234 -17.59 16.60 -5.36
C VAL A 234 -17.52 17.88 -6.22
N ASP A 235 -18.24 18.94 -5.84
CA ASP A 235 -18.16 20.26 -6.51
C ASP A 235 -16.73 20.84 -6.47
N GLY A 236 -16.06 20.67 -5.31
CA GLY A 236 -14.67 21.11 -5.13
C GLY A 236 -13.69 20.32 -6.01
N ILE A 237 -13.81 19.00 -6.08
CA ILE A 237 -12.99 18.13 -6.92
C ILE A 237 -13.21 18.49 -8.40
N HIS A 238 -14.43 18.72 -8.85
CA HIS A 238 -14.71 19.17 -10.23
C HIS A 238 -14.08 20.52 -10.59
N LYS A 239 -14.06 21.46 -9.63
CA LYS A 239 -13.47 22.80 -9.85
C LYS A 239 -11.95 22.78 -9.77
N ASN A 240 -11.38 22.09 -8.81
CA ASN A 240 -9.95 21.98 -8.58
C ASN A 240 -9.60 20.68 -7.82
N PRO A 241 -9.36 19.57 -8.53
CA PRO A 241 -9.02 18.28 -7.93
C PRO A 241 -7.85 18.37 -6.95
N ALA A 242 -6.83 19.16 -7.27
CA ALA A 242 -5.62 19.28 -6.46
C ALA A 242 -5.85 19.84 -5.03
N THR A 243 -7.01 20.43 -4.76
CA THR A 243 -7.38 20.92 -3.41
C THR A 243 -7.82 19.77 -2.49
N TYR A 244 -8.33 18.68 -3.06
CA TYR A 244 -8.93 17.58 -2.31
C TYR A 244 -8.20 16.25 -2.48
N GLU A 245 -7.41 16.11 -3.54
CA GLU A 245 -6.72 14.87 -3.90
C GLU A 245 -5.21 15.11 -3.91
N ALA A 246 -4.46 14.44 -3.05
CA ALA A 246 -2.99 14.51 -3.04
C ALA A 246 -2.38 13.98 -4.36
N TYR A 247 -3.11 13.11 -5.04
CA TYR A 247 -2.80 12.55 -6.38
C TYR A 247 -4.09 12.10 -7.06
N THR A 248 -4.08 12.08 -8.40
CA THR A 248 -5.27 11.66 -9.17
C THR A 248 -5.53 10.16 -8.98
N PRO A 249 -6.80 9.73 -8.81
CA PRO A 249 -7.15 8.31 -8.67
C PRO A 249 -6.61 7.45 -9.81
N THR A 250 -6.60 8.00 -11.02
CA THR A 250 -6.14 7.29 -12.23
C THR A 250 -4.67 6.91 -12.17
N CYS A 251 -3.82 7.65 -11.43
CA CYS A 251 -2.40 7.31 -11.34
C CYS A 251 -2.14 6.01 -10.57
N VAL A 252 -3.09 5.55 -9.79
CA VAL A 252 -3.05 4.25 -9.06
C VAL A 252 -4.05 3.22 -9.63
N GLY A 253 -4.56 3.45 -10.85
CA GLY A 253 -5.52 2.57 -11.50
C GLY A 253 -6.93 2.58 -10.88
N ALA A 254 -7.22 3.58 -10.04
CA ALA A 254 -8.52 3.76 -9.41
C ALA A 254 -9.38 4.80 -10.14
N LYS A 255 -10.63 4.94 -9.69
CA LYS A 255 -11.56 5.98 -10.15
C LYS A 255 -12.17 6.66 -8.94
N ALA A 256 -12.42 7.97 -9.06
CA ALA A 256 -13.28 8.66 -8.12
C ALA A 256 -14.73 8.17 -8.29
N GLU A 257 -15.41 7.94 -7.19
CA GLU A 257 -16.79 7.44 -7.18
C GLU A 257 -17.66 8.32 -6.29
N LEU A 258 -18.76 8.83 -6.85
CA LEU A 258 -19.77 9.52 -6.08
C LEU A 258 -20.68 8.48 -5.41
N VAL A 259 -20.68 8.50 -4.09
CA VAL A 259 -21.54 7.65 -3.27
C VAL A 259 -22.69 8.48 -2.69
N ILE A 260 -23.89 7.93 -2.72
CA ILE A 260 -25.05 8.57 -2.14
C ILE A 260 -25.32 8.03 -0.73
N GLY A 261 -25.40 8.94 0.23
CA GLY A 261 -25.58 8.59 1.64
C GLY A 261 -26.20 9.69 2.49
N LYS A 262 -26.13 9.52 3.81
CA LYS A 262 -26.79 10.43 4.76
C LYS A 262 -26.29 11.88 4.72
N HIS A 263 -25.05 12.08 4.27
CA HIS A 263 -24.42 13.40 4.16
C HIS A 263 -24.55 14.03 2.76
N SER A 264 -25.17 13.32 1.83
CA SER A 264 -25.40 13.83 0.48
C SER A 264 -26.34 15.03 0.49
N GLY A 265 -26.12 15.94 -0.46
CA GLY A 265 -26.99 17.08 -0.75
C GLY A 265 -27.73 16.90 -2.06
N THR A 266 -28.63 17.85 -2.39
CA THR A 266 -29.42 17.84 -3.66
C THR A 266 -28.55 17.79 -4.89
N ARG A 267 -27.39 18.49 -4.91
CA ARG A 267 -26.43 18.41 -6.02
C ARG A 267 -25.87 17.01 -6.25
N ALA A 268 -25.53 16.30 -5.18
CA ALA A 268 -25.03 14.94 -5.29
C ALA A 268 -26.06 13.99 -5.89
N VAL A 269 -27.33 14.16 -5.50
CA VAL A 269 -28.45 13.40 -6.08
C VAL A 269 -28.60 13.71 -7.57
N LYS A 270 -28.57 14.98 -7.99
CA LYS A 270 -28.64 15.39 -9.39
C LYS A 270 -27.54 14.73 -10.22
N TRP A 271 -26.29 14.86 -9.78
CA TRP A 271 -25.15 14.28 -10.49
C TRP A 271 -25.22 12.75 -10.56
N LYS A 272 -25.70 12.09 -9.49
CA LYS A 272 -25.85 10.63 -9.50
C LYS A 272 -26.95 10.17 -10.45
N LEU A 273 -28.04 10.93 -10.57
CA LEU A 273 -29.08 10.68 -11.57
C LEU A 273 -28.51 10.81 -12.99
N GLU A 274 -27.73 11.86 -13.26
CA GLU A 274 -27.06 12.06 -14.55
C GLU A 274 -26.05 10.95 -14.86
N GLU A 275 -25.18 10.58 -13.89
CA GLU A 275 -24.21 9.51 -14.02
C GLU A 275 -24.86 8.18 -14.39
N LEU A 276 -25.99 7.86 -13.73
CA LEU A 276 -26.76 6.64 -13.95
C LEU A 276 -27.75 6.75 -15.13
N LYS A 277 -27.76 7.87 -15.84
CA LYS A 277 -28.66 8.14 -16.98
C LYS A 277 -30.14 7.98 -16.61
N LEU A 278 -30.50 8.33 -15.38
CA LEU A 278 -31.88 8.38 -14.92
C LEU A 278 -32.53 9.69 -15.38
N PRO A 279 -33.90 9.72 -15.50
CA PRO A 279 -34.60 10.92 -15.94
C PRO A 279 -34.30 12.13 -15.05
N VAL A 280 -34.06 13.29 -15.66
CA VAL A 280 -33.99 14.55 -14.93
C VAL A 280 -35.39 14.89 -14.41
N THR A 281 -35.48 15.25 -13.14
CA THR A 281 -36.73 15.50 -12.46
C THR A 281 -36.75 16.87 -11.77
N THR A 282 -37.89 17.25 -11.21
CA THR A 282 -38.07 18.52 -10.51
C THR A 282 -37.25 18.56 -9.21
N ASP A 283 -36.93 19.76 -8.74
CA ASP A 283 -36.21 19.94 -7.47
C ASP A 283 -37.00 19.35 -6.28
N TYR A 284 -38.33 19.37 -6.33
CA TYR A 284 -39.16 18.74 -5.35
C TYR A 284 -38.94 17.22 -5.26
N VAL A 285 -38.91 16.53 -6.42
CA VAL A 285 -38.67 15.08 -6.45
C VAL A 285 -37.26 14.75 -5.99
N ILE A 286 -36.30 15.59 -6.33
CA ILE A 286 -34.90 15.44 -5.84
C ILE A 286 -34.84 15.52 -4.31
N ASP A 287 -35.57 16.46 -3.71
CA ASP A 287 -35.65 16.58 -2.24
C ASP A 287 -36.33 15.36 -1.61
N GLN A 288 -37.38 14.80 -2.24
CA GLN A 288 -37.98 13.55 -1.80
C GLN A 288 -37.03 12.36 -1.87
N ILE A 289 -36.30 12.20 -2.98
CA ILE A 289 -35.24 11.19 -3.11
C ILE A 289 -34.21 11.36 -2.01
N LEU A 290 -33.70 12.57 -1.79
CA LEU A 290 -32.72 12.86 -0.76
C LEU A 290 -33.23 12.54 0.65
N HIS A 291 -34.49 12.85 0.93
CA HIS A 291 -35.14 12.52 2.21
C HIS A 291 -35.14 11.00 2.44
N GLN A 292 -35.59 10.22 1.48
CA GLN A 292 -35.62 8.76 1.57
C GLN A 292 -34.20 8.16 1.68
N VAL A 293 -33.25 8.67 0.91
CA VAL A 293 -31.82 8.29 1.02
C VAL A 293 -31.35 8.44 2.47
N ARG A 294 -31.58 9.60 3.09
CA ARG A 294 -31.13 9.87 4.46
C ARG A 294 -31.75 8.92 5.47
N LEU A 295 -33.04 8.62 5.32
CA LEU A 295 -33.75 7.69 6.19
C LEU A 295 -33.15 6.27 6.10
N ILE A 296 -32.98 5.76 4.88
CA ILE A 296 -32.46 4.40 4.64
C ILE A 296 -31.00 4.31 5.11
N CYS A 297 -30.15 5.27 4.73
CA CYS A 297 -28.75 5.25 5.09
C CYS A 297 -28.53 5.40 6.61
N THR A 298 -29.37 6.18 7.30
CA THR A 298 -29.31 6.29 8.76
C THR A 298 -29.73 4.97 9.44
N LYS A 299 -30.81 4.35 8.95
CA LYS A 299 -31.28 3.07 9.47
C LYS A 299 -30.27 1.95 9.24
N ASN A 300 -29.74 1.85 8.05
CA ASN A 300 -28.82 0.77 7.64
C ASN A 300 -27.36 1.04 8.00
N ARG A 301 -27.01 2.25 8.45
CA ARG A 301 -25.64 2.71 8.76
C ARG A 301 -24.65 2.49 7.63
N LYS A 302 -25.11 2.56 6.38
CA LYS A 302 -24.30 2.45 5.16
C LYS A 302 -24.83 3.38 4.09
N SER A 303 -23.96 3.78 3.14
CA SER A 303 -24.35 4.47 1.93
C SER A 303 -24.99 3.48 0.94
N LEU A 304 -25.78 3.98 -0.01
CA LEU A 304 -26.42 3.18 -1.04
C LEU A 304 -25.42 2.79 -2.12
N CYS A 305 -25.50 1.57 -2.64
CA CYS A 305 -24.90 1.22 -3.92
C CYS A 305 -25.75 1.76 -5.09
N ASP A 306 -25.24 1.68 -6.31
CA ASP A 306 -25.91 2.22 -7.48
C ASP A 306 -27.28 1.54 -7.73
N GLU A 307 -27.34 0.22 -7.55
CA GLU A 307 -28.58 -0.56 -7.70
C GLU A 307 -29.63 -0.15 -6.66
N GLU A 308 -29.24 0.01 -5.39
CA GLU A 308 -30.12 0.47 -4.31
C GLU A 308 -30.64 1.89 -4.60
N PHE A 309 -29.76 2.77 -5.11
CA PHE A 309 -30.14 4.13 -5.46
C PHE A 309 -31.09 4.19 -6.66
N ILE A 310 -30.84 3.41 -7.73
CA ILE A 310 -31.70 3.32 -8.91
C ILE A 310 -33.12 2.88 -8.50
N LEU A 311 -33.23 1.83 -7.69
CA LEU A 311 -34.52 1.34 -7.21
C LEU A 311 -35.30 2.42 -6.44
N LEU A 312 -34.63 3.05 -5.47
CA LEU A 312 -35.25 4.10 -4.65
C LEU A 312 -35.67 5.32 -5.49
N ALA A 313 -34.78 5.82 -6.35
CA ALA A 313 -35.08 6.98 -7.19
C ALA A 313 -36.26 6.71 -8.14
N THR A 314 -36.27 5.52 -8.77
CA THR A 314 -37.37 5.10 -9.67
C THR A 314 -38.69 4.99 -8.94
N GLU A 315 -38.72 4.44 -7.72
CA GLU A 315 -39.91 4.32 -6.90
C GLU A 315 -40.47 5.70 -6.54
N VAL A 316 -39.61 6.63 -6.06
CA VAL A 316 -40.02 8.00 -5.71
C VAL A 316 -40.57 8.72 -6.94
N MET A 317 -39.89 8.64 -8.08
CA MET A 317 -40.37 9.26 -9.33
C MET A 317 -41.71 8.72 -9.80
N ARG A 318 -41.97 7.41 -9.63
CA ARG A 318 -43.23 6.76 -10.01
C ARG A 318 -44.40 7.22 -9.11
N CYS A 319 -44.18 7.28 -7.80
CA CYS A 319 -45.19 7.72 -6.85
C CYS A 319 -45.63 9.17 -7.12
N GLU A 320 -44.69 10.07 -7.40
CA GLU A 320 -44.99 11.47 -7.71
C GLU A 320 -45.68 11.64 -9.07
N GLY A 321 -45.27 10.86 -10.08
CA GLY A 321 -45.95 10.86 -11.39
C GLY A 321 -47.42 10.42 -11.31
N SER A 322 -47.77 9.61 -10.32
CA SER A 322 -49.12 9.16 -10.09
C SER A 322 -49.99 10.19 -9.36
N GLN A 323 -49.41 11.13 -8.63
CA GLN A 323 -50.13 12.21 -7.94
C GLN A 323 -50.48 13.41 -8.82
N ILE A 324 -49.88 13.53 -10.00
CA ILE A 324 -50.14 14.62 -10.96
C ILE A 324 -51.39 14.34 -11.81
N TYR A 325 -51.95 13.13 -11.75
CA TYR A 325 -53.11 12.72 -12.53
C TYR A 325 -54.40 12.45 -11.67
N CYS A 326 -54.42 12.94 -10.41
CA CYS A 326 -55.63 12.91 -9.59
C CYS A 326 -56.20 14.30 -9.31
#